data_206dadee1ada094c4aec716e3edecb6a
#
_entry.id   206dadee1ada094c4aec716e3edecb6a
#
_cell.length_a   1.000
_cell.length_b   1.000
_cell.length_c   1.000
_cell.angle_alpha   90.00
_cell.angle_beta   90.00
_cell.angle_gamma   90.00
#
_symmetry.space_group_name_H-M   'P 1'
#
loop_
_entity.id
_entity.type
_entity.pdbx_description
1 polymer ?
#
loop_
_entity_poly.entity_id
_entity_poly.type
_entity_poly.pdbx_seq_one_letter_code
_entity_poly.pdbx_strand_id
1 'polypeptide(L)'
;MATDFAFRRRAVRELTNSVGVYILCDLDNVPLYVGQSTDGIRNRVARHLTSARSDIIANRQLDVWEIAFVWTYPVNNKDEIGPLEALLYHHFNPKSQLINGTVPAPPSGEPIVPEPLQRIQVMSEAEIVARREPVQRLPRQASHYAAIVGHFLEVKQSKQIAKAMAAHFQRLSRYHNKLLGIAQTAEDDSTDD
;
A
#
# COMPACT_ATOMS: atom_id res chain seq x y z
N MET A 1 -12.05 -0.81 -17.34
CA MET A 1 -13.25 -0.74 -16.48
C MET A 1 -13.19 0.53 -15.63
N ALA A 2 -14.28 1.29 -15.52
CA ALA A 2 -14.35 2.48 -14.68
C ALA A 2 -14.45 2.08 -13.20
N THR A 3 -13.91 2.91 -12.29
CA THR A 3 -13.99 2.67 -10.85
C THR A 3 -15.42 2.87 -10.35
N ASP A 4 -15.95 1.90 -9.58
CA ASP A 4 -17.21 2.04 -8.88
C ASP A 4 -17.04 2.90 -7.62
N PHE A 5 -17.11 4.21 -7.81
CA PHE A 5 -16.99 5.17 -6.71
C PHE A 5 -18.14 5.08 -5.70
N ALA A 6 -19.33 4.59 -6.11
CA ALA A 6 -20.45 4.44 -5.19
C ALA A 6 -20.18 3.32 -4.20
N PHE A 7 -19.71 2.15 -4.67
CA PHE A 7 -19.27 1.05 -3.84
C PHE A 7 -18.15 1.51 -2.90
N ARG A 8 -17.09 2.12 -3.45
CA ARG A 8 -15.92 2.56 -2.67
C ARG A 8 -16.30 3.52 -1.55
N ARG A 9 -17.14 4.54 -1.84
CA ARG A 9 -17.60 5.47 -0.80
C ARG A 9 -18.45 4.80 0.28
N ARG A 10 -19.28 3.83 -0.08
CA ARG A 10 -20.07 3.06 0.89
C ARG A 10 -19.16 2.23 1.78
N ALA A 11 -18.26 1.44 1.21
CA ALA A 11 -17.33 0.60 1.96
C ALA A 11 -16.40 1.42 2.89
N VAL A 12 -15.89 2.56 2.44
CA VAL A 12 -15.06 3.45 3.27
C VAL A 12 -15.83 3.97 4.48
N ARG A 13 -17.16 4.15 4.41
CA ARG A 13 -17.98 4.58 5.56
C ARG A 13 -18.08 3.51 6.65
N GLU A 14 -17.85 2.25 6.33
CA GLU A 14 -17.86 1.14 7.29
C GLU A 14 -16.58 1.09 8.15
N LEU A 15 -15.50 1.75 7.71
CA LEU A 15 -14.27 1.84 8.48
C LEU A 15 -14.50 2.57 9.81
N THR A 16 -13.82 2.11 10.86
CA THR A 16 -13.76 2.85 12.12
C THR A 16 -13.21 4.26 11.90
N ASN A 17 -13.73 5.24 12.63
CA ASN A 17 -13.18 6.60 12.64
C ASN A 17 -12.33 6.89 13.88
N SER A 18 -11.94 5.87 14.64
CA SER A 18 -10.97 5.98 15.71
C SER A 18 -9.60 6.39 15.18
N VAL A 19 -8.78 6.99 16.04
CA VAL A 19 -7.36 7.24 15.74
C VAL A 19 -6.59 5.93 15.69
N GLY A 20 -5.47 5.86 14.96
CA GLY A 20 -4.69 4.64 14.86
C GLY A 20 -3.95 4.49 13.55
N VAL A 21 -3.64 3.24 13.21
CA VAL A 21 -2.90 2.85 12.02
C VAL A 21 -3.82 2.12 11.05
N TYR A 22 -3.57 2.24 9.76
CA TYR A 22 -4.26 1.50 8.71
C TYR A 22 -3.27 0.98 7.67
N ILE A 23 -3.66 -0.09 7.01
CA ILE A 23 -2.90 -0.67 5.90
C ILE A 23 -3.77 -0.61 4.64
N LEU A 24 -3.21 -0.09 3.56
CA LEU A 24 -3.80 -0.19 2.24
C LEU A 24 -3.21 -1.42 1.56
N CYS A 25 -4.09 -2.30 1.06
CA CYS A 25 -3.69 -3.53 0.39
C CYS A 25 -4.12 -3.51 -1.08
N ASP A 26 -3.37 -4.25 -1.89
CA ASP A 26 -3.61 -4.37 -3.33
C ASP A 26 -4.79 -5.30 -3.66
N LEU A 27 -4.94 -5.58 -4.96
CA LEU A 27 -5.97 -6.48 -5.50
C LEU A 27 -5.87 -7.91 -4.94
N ASP A 28 -4.70 -8.35 -4.51
CA ASP A 28 -4.47 -9.68 -3.92
C ASP A 28 -4.49 -9.66 -2.39
N ASN A 29 -4.96 -8.55 -1.78
CA ASN A 29 -4.97 -8.30 -0.34
C ASN A 29 -3.56 -8.32 0.30
N VAL A 30 -2.55 -7.95 -0.48
CA VAL A 30 -1.16 -7.83 -0.02
C VAL A 30 -0.89 -6.39 0.43
N PRO A 31 -0.31 -6.16 1.61
CA PRO A 31 0.05 -4.84 2.10
C PRO A 31 0.89 -4.03 1.11
N LEU A 32 0.47 -2.79 0.86
CA LEU A 32 1.13 -1.82 0.00
C LEU A 32 1.70 -0.65 0.79
N TYR A 33 0.93 -0.15 1.75
CA TYR A 33 1.21 1.08 2.46
C TYR A 33 0.69 0.98 3.89
N VAL A 34 1.51 1.36 4.85
CA VAL A 34 1.13 1.52 6.26
C VAL A 34 1.03 3.02 6.54
N GLY A 35 -0.09 3.46 7.05
CA GLY A 35 -0.31 4.87 7.36
C GLY A 35 -0.96 5.07 8.72
N GLN A 36 -0.80 6.27 9.26
CA GLN A 36 -1.36 6.64 10.55
C GLN A 36 -2.39 7.77 10.42
N SER A 37 -3.28 7.86 11.40
CA SER A 37 -4.26 8.93 11.51
C SER A 37 -4.47 9.35 12.97
N THR A 38 -4.31 10.63 13.24
CA THR A 38 -4.61 11.28 14.52
C THR A 38 -5.96 11.96 14.53
N ASP A 39 -6.67 11.98 13.38
CA ASP A 39 -7.97 12.62 13.16
C ASP A 39 -9.05 11.64 12.66
N GLY A 40 -8.76 10.35 12.73
CA GLY A 40 -9.64 9.26 12.35
C GLY A 40 -9.21 8.51 11.08
N ILE A 41 -9.12 7.18 11.20
CA ILE A 41 -8.70 6.28 10.11
C ILE A 41 -9.59 6.45 8.88
N ARG A 42 -10.92 6.43 9.06
CA ARG A 42 -11.89 6.62 7.96
C ARG A 42 -11.63 7.91 7.18
N ASN A 43 -11.43 9.02 7.88
CA ASN A 43 -11.20 10.32 7.27
C ASN A 43 -9.92 10.34 6.44
N ARG A 44 -8.85 9.72 6.95
CA ARG A 44 -7.57 9.65 6.27
C ARG A 44 -7.64 8.76 5.03
N VAL A 45 -8.23 7.58 5.16
CA VAL A 45 -8.43 6.64 4.05
C VAL A 45 -9.34 7.25 2.97
N ALA A 46 -10.43 7.91 3.35
CA ALA A 46 -11.29 8.61 2.41
C ALA A 46 -10.51 9.64 1.57
N ARG A 47 -9.63 10.43 2.20
CA ARG A 47 -8.76 11.38 1.47
C ARG A 47 -7.85 10.68 0.46
N HIS A 48 -7.25 9.54 0.81
CA HIS A 48 -6.41 8.78 -0.12
C HIS A 48 -7.19 8.18 -1.29
N LEU A 49 -8.38 7.64 -1.05
CA LEU A 49 -9.11 6.89 -2.06
C LEU A 49 -10.06 7.72 -2.93
N THR A 50 -10.42 8.94 -2.49
CA THR A 50 -11.45 9.75 -3.16
C THR A 50 -11.03 11.19 -3.45
N SER A 51 -9.83 11.62 -3.04
CA SER A 51 -9.38 13.00 -3.20
C SER A 51 -8.00 13.10 -3.80
N ALA A 52 -7.84 13.97 -4.81
CA ALA A 52 -6.53 14.32 -5.37
C ALA A 52 -5.63 15.14 -4.42
N ARG A 53 -6.14 15.54 -3.25
CA ARG A 53 -5.41 16.36 -2.25
C ARG A 53 -4.51 15.54 -1.33
N SER A 54 -4.34 14.25 -1.56
CA SER A 54 -3.42 13.41 -0.79
C SER A 54 -2.00 13.56 -1.32
N ASP A 55 -1.03 13.89 -0.46
CA ASP A 55 0.38 14.07 -0.83
C ASP A 55 0.98 12.81 -1.48
N ILE A 56 0.63 11.62 -1.00
CA ILE A 56 1.11 10.35 -1.59
C ILE A 56 0.55 10.09 -2.99
N ILE A 57 -0.62 10.66 -3.31
CA ILE A 57 -1.21 10.62 -4.64
C ILE A 57 -0.61 11.73 -5.51
N ALA A 58 -0.49 12.94 -4.99
CA ALA A 58 0.13 14.07 -5.70
C ALA A 58 1.57 13.75 -6.11
N ASN A 59 2.33 13.06 -5.26
CA ASN A 59 3.69 12.59 -5.54
C ASN A 59 3.72 11.26 -6.32
N ARG A 60 2.60 10.74 -6.81
CA ARG A 60 2.46 9.48 -7.53
C ARG A 60 2.97 8.24 -6.79
N GLN A 61 3.14 8.32 -5.48
CA GLN A 61 3.63 7.20 -4.66
C GLN A 61 2.60 6.07 -4.56
N LEU A 62 1.29 6.39 -4.59
CA LEU A 62 0.21 5.43 -4.48
C LEU A 62 -0.63 5.40 -5.75
N ASP A 63 -0.79 4.23 -6.37
CA ASP A 63 -1.79 4.01 -7.39
C ASP A 63 -3.11 3.54 -6.76
N VAL A 64 -4.07 4.46 -6.65
CA VAL A 64 -5.41 4.17 -6.08
C VAL A 64 -6.15 3.09 -6.87
N TRP A 65 -5.80 2.88 -8.12
CA TRP A 65 -6.35 1.83 -8.97
C TRP A 65 -6.09 0.42 -8.43
N GLU A 66 -4.95 0.22 -7.73
CA GLU A 66 -4.58 -1.07 -7.12
C GLU A 66 -5.21 -1.30 -5.75
N ILE A 67 -5.74 -0.27 -5.07
CA ILE A 67 -6.21 -0.43 -3.69
C ILE A 67 -7.58 -1.09 -3.66
N ALA A 68 -7.62 -2.32 -3.13
CA ALA A 68 -8.82 -3.12 -3.01
C ALA A 68 -9.26 -3.38 -1.56
N PHE A 69 -8.33 -3.40 -0.59
CA PHE A 69 -8.65 -3.68 0.81
C PHE A 69 -7.99 -2.66 1.74
N VAL A 70 -8.62 -2.48 2.90
CA VAL A 70 -8.12 -1.63 4.00
C VAL A 70 -8.20 -2.43 5.29
N TRP A 71 -7.07 -2.52 6.01
CA TRP A 71 -7.02 -3.07 7.36
C TRP A 71 -6.90 -1.93 8.36
N THR A 72 -7.58 -2.02 9.50
CA THR A 72 -7.58 -0.97 10.53
C THR A 72 -7.08 -1.49 11.86
N TYR A 73 -6.27 -0.67 12.53
CA TYR A 73 -5.68 -0.93 13.83
C TYR A 73 -5.91 0.31 14.71
N PRO A 74 -7.11 0.47 15.28
CA PRO A 74 -7.39 1.57 16.19
C PRO A 74 -6.59 1.44 17.47
N VAL A 75 -6.26 2.59 18.06
CA VAL A 75 -5.60 2.68 19.37
C VAL A 75 -6.41 3.56 20.32
N ASN A 76 -6.22 3.39 21.63
CA ASN A 76 -6.89 4.20 22.64
C ASN A 76 -6.14 5.50 22.91
N ASN A 77 -4.81 5.48 22.82
CA ASN A 77 -3.95 6.64 23.03
C ASN A 77 -3.17 6.97 21.74
N LYS A 78 -3.05 8.27 21.43
CA LYS A 78 -2.28 8.73 20.27
C LYS A 78 -0.79 8.40 20.36
N ASP A 79 -0.25 8.25 21.55
CA ASP A 79 1.15 7.89 21.77
C ASP A 79 1.47 6.46 21.28
N GLU A 80 0.44 5.60 21.17
CA GLU A 80 0.58 4.24 20.64
C GLU A 80 0.68 4.18 19.09
N ILE A 81 0.31 5.26 18.39
CA ILE A 81 0.23 5.29 16.94
C ILE A 81 1.60 5.07 16.31
N GLY A 82 2.63 5.83 16.73
CA GLY A 82 3.97 5.74 16.17
C GLY A 82 4.61 4.37 16.37
N PRO A 83 4.64 3.82 17.60
CA PRO A 83 5.13 2.46 17.85
C PRO A 83 4.41 1.39 17.02
N LEU A 84 3.08 1.48 16.90
CA LEU A 84 2.28 0.53 16.11
C LEU A 84 2.55 0.66 14.61
N GLU A 85 2.68 1.87 14.08
CA GLU A 85 3.06 2.09 12.68
C GLU A 85 4.42 1.48 12.38
N ALA A 86 5.42 1.69 13.26
CA ALA A 86 6.74 1.12 13.14
C ALA A 86 6.69 -0.41 13.14
N LEU A 87 5.98 -1.01 14.09
CA LEU A 87 5.80 -2.45 14.18
C LEU A 87 5.21 -3.04 12.90
N LEU A 88 4.08 -2.50 12.44
CA LEU A 88 3.41 -2.98 11.24
C LEU A 88 4.26 -2.77 9.98
N TYR A 89 4.95 -1.63 9.88
CA TYR A 89 5.87 -1.38 8.79
C TYR A 89 6.97 -2.44 8.71
N HIS A 90 7.70 -2.67 9.81
CA HIS A 90 8.82 -3.62 9.84
C HIS A 90 8.36 -5.08 9.73
N HIS A 91 7.13 -5.38 10.13
CA HIS A 91 6.56 -6.72 9.94
C HIS A 91 6.22 -7.02 8.47
N PHE A 92 5.62 -6.05 7.75
CA PHE A 92 5.13 -6.29 6.39
C PHE A 92 6.15 -5.97 5.30
N ASN A 93 7.05 -5.00 5.52
CA ASN A 93 8.01 -4.56 4.49
C ASN A 93 8.93 -5.67 3.97
N PRO A 94 9.45 -6.61 4.78
CA PRO A 94 10.26 -7.73 4.29
C PRO A 94 9.47 -8.72 3.41
N LYS A 95 8.17 -8.89 3.70
CA LYS A 95 7.28 -9.81 2.96
C LYS A 95 6.80 -9.22 1.64
N SER A 96 6.63 -7.90 1.59
CA SER A 96 6.20 -7.14 0.42
C SER A 96 6.66 -5.70 0.59
N GLN A 97 7.65 -5.28 -0.20
CA GLN A 97 8.21 -3.93 -0.09
C GLN A 97 7.11 -2.88 -0.14
N LEU A 98 6.98 -2.12 0.95
CA LEU A 98 5.97 -1.07 1.09
C LEU A 98 6.38 0.20 0.34
N ILE A 99 5.39 0.89 -0.20
CA ILE A 99 5.59 2.17 -0.92
C ILE A 99 5.76 3.38 0.00
N ASN A 100 5.85 3.15 1.31
CA ASN A 100 6.08 4.20 2.29
C ASN A 100 7.36 4.99 1.96
N GLY A 101 7.24 6.29 1.84
CA GLY A 101 8.40 7.15 1.60
C GLY A 101 9.34 7.25 2.80
N THR A 102 8.79 7.22 4.02
CA THR A 102 9.55 7.26 5.28
C THR A 102 9.62 5.87 5.90
N VAL A 103 10.80 5.51 6.40
CA VAL A 103 11.02 4.29 7.19
C VAL A 103 11.00 4.69 8.65
N PRO A 104 10.03 4.20 9.45
CA PRO A 104 10.08 4.44 10.89
C PRO A 104 11.25 3.69 11.53
N ALA A 105 11.70 4.15 12.70
CA ALA A 105 12.70 3.41 13.47
C ALA A 105 12.17 2.01 13.81
N PRO A 106 13.04 0.97 13.82
CA PRO A 106 12.60 -0.37 14.18
C PRO A 106 12.04 -0.41 15.60
N PRO A 107 11.01 -1.23 15.86
CA PRO A 107 10.47 -1.38 17.20
C PRO A 107 11.51 -2.00 18.15
N SER A 108 11.42 -1.66 19.43
CA SER A 108 12.27 -2.28 20.45
C SER A 108 11.73 -3.66 20.82
N GLY A 109 12.62 -4.65 20.97
CA GLY A 109 12.27 -6.02 21.32
C GLY A 109 11.57 -6.79 20.19
N GLU A 110 10.82 -7.82 20.55
CA GLU A 110 10.03 -8.66 19.65
C GLU A 110 8.52 -8.52 19.94
N PRO A 111 7.91 -7.38 19.62
CA PRO A 111 6.51 -7.15 19.92
C PRO A 111 5.61 -8.04 19.05
N ILE A 112 4.51 -8.52 19.65
CA ILE A 112 3.50 -9.29 18.93
C ILE A 112 2.72 -8.34 18.01
N VAL A 113 2.63 -8.71 16.73
CA VAL A 113 1.83 -7.98 15.75
C VAL A 113 0.35 -8.24 16.03
N PRO A 114 -0.45 -7.21 16.31
CA PRO A 114 -1.86 -7.39 16.57
C PRO A 114 -2.64 -7.76 15.31
N GLU A 115 -3.77 -8.45 15.47
CA GLU A 115 -4.73 -8.62 14.38
C GLU A 115 -5.45 -7.30 14.11
N PRO A 116 -5.78 -6.99 12.85
CA PRO A 116 -6.57 -5.81 12.53
C PRO A 116 -7.99 -5.94 13.08
N LEU A 117 -8.54 -4.85 13.59
CA LEU A 117 -9.94 -4.78 14.01
C LEU A 117 -10.89 -5.03 12.83
N GLN A 118 -10.54 -4.50 11.66
CA GLN A 118 -11.35 -4.62 10.45
C GLN A 118 -10.45 -4.91 9.25
N ARG A 119 -10.98 -5.72 8.32
CA ARG A 119 -10.47 -5.90 6.96
C ARG A 119 -11.63 -5.61 6.02
N ILE A 120 -11.67 -4.43 5.45
CA ILE A 120 -12.78 -3.96 4.59
C ILE A 120 -12.34 -3.95 3.13
N GLN A 121 -13.13 -4.62 2.28
CA GLN A 121 -12.99 -4.54 0.83
C GLN A 121 -13.58 -3.22 0.33
N VAL A 122 -12.74 -2.36 -0.28
CA VAL A 122 -13.11 -1.01 -0.77
C VAL A 122 -13.23 -0.92 -2.29
N MET A 123 -13.15 -2.06 -2.96
CA MET A 123 -13.35 -2.24 -4.41
C MET A 123 -14.33 -3.39 -4.61
N SER A 124 -15.24 -3.27 -5.56
CA SER A 124 -16.21 -4.34 -5.84
C SER A 124 -15.51 -5.60 -6.37
N GLU A 125 -16.08 -6.78 -6.10
CA GLU A 125 -15.50 -8.05 -6.57
C GLU A 125 -15.35 -8.07 -8.09
N ALA A 126 -16.33 -7.57 -8.81
CA ALA A 126 -16.27 -7.48 -10.27
C ALA A 126 -15.09 -6.63 -10.76
N GLU A 127 -14.79 -5.51 -10.07
CA GLU A 127 -13.61 -4.70 -10.38
C GLU A 127 -12.32 -5.46 -10.06
N ILE A 128 -12.24 -6.14 -8.91
CA ILE A 128 -11.05 -6.90 -8.50
C ILE A 128 -10.74 -7.98 -9.53
N VAL A 129 -11.73 -8.79 -9.90
CA VAL A 129 -11.58 -9.84 -10.91
C VAL A 129 -11.08 -9.26 -12.23
N ALA A 130 -11.75 -8.22 -12.76
CA ALA A 130 -11.38 -7.61 -14.03
C ALA A 130 -9.97 -6.99 -13.98
N ARG A 131 -9.59 -6.34 -12.87
CA ARG A 131 -8.30 -5.67 -12.74
C ARG A 131 -7.14 -6.63 -12.47
N ARG A 132 -7.41 -7.83 -11.95
CA ARG A 132 -6.41 -8.90 -11.80
C ARG A 132 -5.99 -9.51 -13.15
N GLU A 133 -6.81 -9.38 -14.18
CA GLU A 133 -6.46 -9.88 -15.52
C GLU A 133 -5.12 -9.28 -15.97
N PRO A 134 -4.15 -10.11 -16.42
CA PRO A 134 -2.82 -9.64 -16.82
C PRO A 134 -2.88 -8.55 -17.90
N VAL A 135 -3.84 -8.62 -18.82
CA VAL A 135 -4.05 -7.63 -19.88
C VAL A 135 -4.45 -6.25 -19.32
N GLN A 136 -5.02 -6.18 -18.12
CA GLN A 136 -5.36 -4.94 -17.44
C GLN A 136 -4.25 -4.51 -16.48
N ARG A 137 -3.80 -5.43 -15.63
CA ARG A 137 -2.92 -5.11 -14.51
C ARG A 137 -1.50 -4.75 -14.95
N LEU A 138 -0.90 -5.55 -15.83
CA LEU A 138 0.50 -5.36 -16.19
C LEU A 138 0.74 -4.03 -16.95
N PRO A 139 -0.05 -3.67 -17.99
CA PRO A 139 0.08 -2.36 -18.63
C PRO A 139 -0.18 -1.20 -17.66
N ARG A 140 -1.14 -1.35 -16.72
CA ARG A 140 -1.40 -0.33 -15.70
C ARG A 140 -0.20 -0.11 -14.80
N GLN A 141 0.41 -1.18 -14.28
CA GLN A 141 1.59 -1.10 -13.43
C GLN A 141 2.79 -0.50 -14.17
N ALA A 142 3.02 -0.88 -15.41
CA ALA A 142 4.09 -0.30 -16.25
C ALA A 142 3.87 1.20 -16.47
N SER A 143 2.65 1.63 -16.78
CA SER A 143 2.29 3.05 -16.96
C SER A 143 2.45 3.86 -15.68
N HIS A 144 2.06 3.29 -14.54
CA HIS A 144 2.23 3.95 -13.23
C HIS A 144 3.72 4.09 -12.89
N TYR A 145 4.52 3.06 -13.12
CA TYR A 145 5.96 3.12 -12.91
C TYR A 145 6.61 4.19 -13.79
N ALA A 146 6.29 4.25 -15.08
CA ALA A 146 6.78 5.30 -15.96
C ALA A 146 6.38 6.70 -15.48
N ALA A 147 5.16 6.86 -14.98
CA ALA A 147 4.68 8.15 -14.47
C ALA A 147 5.39 8.60 -13.17
N ILE A 148 5.73 7.67 -12.24
CA ILE A 148 6.50 8.03 -11.04
C ILE A 148 7.96 8.33 -11.38
N VAL A 149 8.56 7.63 -12.36
CA VAL A 149 9.90 7.93 -12.87
C VAL A 149 9.96 9.33 -13.48
N GLY A 150 9.01 9.68 -14.36
CA GLY A 150 8.90 11.03 -14.92
C GLY A 150 8.76 12.10 -13.83
N HIS A 151 7.87 11.87 -12.85
CA HIS A 151 7.71 12.80 -11.72
C HIS A 151 8.99 12.94 -10.90
N PHE A 152 9.72 11.86 -10.65
CA PHE A 152 11.01 11.89 -9.95
C PHE A 152 12.05 12.73 -10.71
N LEU A 153 12.16 12.54 -12.02
CA LEU A 153 13.17 13.22 -12.84
C LEU A 153 12.85 14.70 -13.07
N GLU A 154 11.59 15.04 -13.31
CA GLU A 154 11.18 16.35 -13.79
C GLU A 154 10.65 17.28 -12.70
N VAL A 155 10.06 16.72 -11.62
CA VAL A 155 9.34 17.52 -10.62
C VAL A 155 10.02 17.48 -9.25
N LYS A 156 10.31 16.30 -8.71
CA LYS A 156 10.80 16.16 -7.33
C LYS A 156 11.70 14.96 -7.14
N GLN A 157 13.00 15.19 -7.10
CA GLN A 157 14.00 14.19 -6.77
C GLN A 157 14.12 14.06 -5.25
N SER A 158 13.40 13.10 -4.66
CA SER A 158 13.45 12.83 -3.22
C SER A 158 13.69 11.36 -2.91
N LYS A 159 14.36 11.08 -1.77
CA LYS A 159 14.58 9.71 -1.28
C LYS A 159 13.26 8.96 -1.09
N GLN A 160 12.19 9.66 -0.71
CA GLN A 160 10.86 9.09 -0.50
C GLN A 160 10.26 8.56 -1.81
N ILE A 161 10.33 9.37 -2.89
CA ILE A 161 9.83 8.95 -4.19
C ILE A 161 10.71 7.84 -4.77
N ALA A 162 12.04 7.94 -4.65
CA ALA A 162 12.96 6.88 -5.09
C ALA A 162 12.66 5.53 -4.45
N LYS A 163 12.34 5.54 -3.15
CA LYS A 163 11.93 4.32 -2.43
C LYS A 163 10.61 3.75 -2.95
N ALA A 164 9.61 4.60 -3.17
CA ALA A 164 8.34 4.17 -3.77
C ALA A 164 8.55 3.61 -5.18
N MET A 165 9.44 4.21 -6.00
CA MET A 165 9.81 3.68 -7.31
C MET A 165 10.37 2.25 -7.20
N ALA A 166 11.30 1.99 -6.27
CA ALA A 166 11.86 0.66 -6.07
C ALA A 166 10.77 -0.37 -5.72
N ALA A 167 9.84 -0.02 -4.83
CA ALA A 167 8.72 -0.88 -4.46
C ALA A 167 7.78 -1.16 -5.66
N HIS A 168 7.48 -0.16 -6.48
CA HIS A 168 6.67 -0.34 -7.69
C HIS A 168 7.38 -1.19 -8.74
N PHE A 169 8.68 -1.02 -8.92
CA PHE A 169 9.48 -1.84 -9.84
C PHE A 169 9.48 -3.32 -9.41
N GLN A 170 9.69 -3.59 -8.13
CA GLN A 170 9.64 -4.96 -7.59
C GLN A 170 8.27 -5.61 -7.83
N ARG A 171 7.17 -4.87 -7.68
CA ARG A 171 5.81 -5.36 -7.95
C ARG A 171 5.59 -5.62 -9.44
N LEU A 172 6.00 -4.70 -10.29
CA LEU A 172 5.92 -4.86 -11.75
C LEU A 172 6.69 -6.11 -12.19
N SER A 173 7.91 -6.30 -11.69
CA SER A 173 8.74 -7.49 -11.99
C SER A 173 8.06 -8.78 -11.52
N ARG A 174 7.45 -8.78 -10.33
CA ARG A 174 6.70 -9.94 -9.83
C ARG A 174 5.51 -10.30 -10.73
N TYR A 175 4.72 -9.33 -11.16
CA TYR A 175 3.59 -9.58 -12.07
C TYR A 175 4.04 -10.02 -13.44
N HIS A 176 5.14 -9.45 -13.96
CA HIS A 176 5.77 -9.85 -15.20
C HIS A 176 6.23 -11.32 -15.16
N ASN A 177 6.98 -11.69 -14.11
CA ASN A 177 7.47 -13.05 -13.94
C ASN A 177 6.32 -14.05 -13.81
N LYS A 178 5.27 -13.69 -13.05
CA LYS A 178 4.07 -14.51 -12.92
C LYS A 178 3.37 -14.74 -14.27
N LEU A 179 3.27 -13.69 -15.10
CA LEU A 179 2.67 -13.78 -16.43
C LEU A 179 3.47 -14.73 -17.35
N LEU A 180 4.79 -14.68 -17.30
CA LEU A 180 5.66 -15.50 -18.13
C LEU A 180 5.95 -16.89 -17.56
N GLY A 181 5.41 -17.23 -16.38
CA GLY A 181 5.71 -18.49 -15.70
C GLY A 181 7.16 -18.61 -15.22
N ILE A 182 7.88 -17.49 -15.09
CA ILE A 182 9.25 -17.46 -14.57
C ILE A 182 9.20 -17.65 -13.07
N ALA A 183 9.80 -18.74 -12.55
CA ALA A 183 9.95 -18.93 -11.11
C ALA A 183 10.78 -17.79 -10.52
N GLN A 184 10.35 -17.22 -9.39
CA GLN A 184 11.24 -16.34 -8.63
C GLN A 184 12.35 -17.23 -8.07
N THR A 185 13.58 -17.02 -8.52
CA THR A 185 14.76 -17.54 -7.82
C THR A 185 14.73 -16.86 -6.45
N ALA A 186 14.47 -17.65 -5.40
CA ALA A 186 14.84 -17.25 -4.06
C ALA A 186 16.34 -16.96 -4.12
N GLU A 187 16.76 -15.73 -3.86
CA GLU A 187 18.14 -15.46 -3.56
C GLU A 187 18.41 -16.21 -2.26
N ASP A 188 19.04 -17.36 -2.41
CA ASP A 188 19.63 -18.15 -1.35
C ASP A 188 20.81 -17.30 -0.82
N ASP A 189 20.54 -16.52 0.23
CA ASP A 189 21.56 -15.83 1.00
C ASP A 189 22.26 -16.88 1.88
N SER A 190 22.95 -17.79 1.21
CA SER A 190 23.98 -18.64 1.83
C SER A 190 25.29 -17.86 1.83
N THR A 191 25.45 -16.93 2.74
CA THR A 191 26.77 -16.50 3.19
C THR A 191 27.30 -17.58 4.13
N ASP A 192 27.90 -18.61 3.54
CA ASP A 192 28.94 -19.39 4.21
C ASP A 192 30.27 -18.64 4.07
N ASP A 193 30.95 -18.54 5.21
CA ASP A 193 32.34 -18.18 5.59
C ASP A 193 32.53 -16.76 6.13
#